data_896caff466035feb6a3e903ba714dd82
#
_entry.id   896caff466035feb6a3e903ba714dd82
#
_cell.length_a   1.000
_cell.length_b   1.000
_cell.length_c   1.000
_cell.angle_alpha   90.00
_cell.angle_beta   90.00
_cell.angle_gamma   90.00
#
_symmetry.space_group_name_H-M   'P 1'
#
loop_
_entity.id
_entity.type
_entity.pdbx_description
1 polymer ?
#
loop_
_entity_poly.entity_id
_entity_poly.type
_entity_poly.pdbx_seq_one_letter_code
_entity_poly.pdbx_strand_id
1 'polypeptide(L)'
;MKAASDASVTVCLASLDTVEVTELCIRTLREFAGVPISLKVGDCGSTDGSQEMLRAFATSGWLSLEVAMGGRRHPEWLDQWLESCTTRFLVFSDSDVEYRAPNWLKDMLEQAASTGAALVCGRMQYPPETFVHPKTGARRRLAQRPTPWLLMLDLDQLRGVVNESFAYKDEEDPDAFGGKVAYDVAAAYFAAVVKSGLHWVEMPPEWQSHYRHYGGLTWLGARGEGVGLKKRSKQVLKLLTVKRRLRVARKNHWGAPATSS
;
A
#
# COMPACT_ATOMS: atom_id res chain seq x y z
N MET A 1 12.59 8.86 26.08
CA MET A 1 12.02 8.10 24.95
C MET A 1 10.52 7.93 25.19
N LYS A 2 9.64 8.55 24.36
CA LYS A 2 8.21 8.23 24.39
C LYS A 2 8.05 6.79 23.90
N ALA A 3 7.33 5.98 24.67
CA ALA A 3 7.09 4.59 24.32
C ALA A 3 6.37 4.49 22.96
N ALA A 4 6.70 3.50 22.15
CA ALA A 4 6.10 3.26 20.83
C ALA A 4 4.55 3.10 20.87
N SER A 5 3.97 2.87 22.06
CA SER A 5 2.53 2.75 22.28
C SER A 5 1.73 4.05 22.11
N ASP A 6 2.38 5.23 22.16
CA ASP A 6 1.74 6.54 21.99
C ASP A 6 1.88 7.12 20.58
N ALA A 7 2.47 6.38 19.66
CA ALA A 7 2.66 6.84 18.30
C ALA A 7 1.32 6.91 17.56
N SER A 8 0.88 8.12 17.22
CA SER A 8 -0.29 8.30 16.36
C SER A 8 0.08 7.89 14.93
N VAL A 9 -0.67 6.94 14.38
CA VAL A 9 -0.43 6.36 13.05
C VAL A 9 -1.65 6.56 12.17
N THR A 10 -1.41 7.09 10.97
CA THR A 10 -2.40 7.11 9.90
C THR A 10 -2.06 6.02 8.87
N VAL A 11 -3.02 5.14 8.58
CA VAL A 11 -2.93 4.16 7.50
C VAL A 11 -3.79 4.62 6.33
N CYS A 12 -3.26 4.59 5.12
CA CYS A 12 -3.92 5.06 3.91
C CYS A 12 -4.02 3.94 2.87
N LEU A 13 -5.21 3.77 2.29
CA LEU A 13 -5.52 2.79 1.25
C LEU A 13 -6.11 3.48 0.02
N ALA A 14 -5.59 3.22 -1.17
CA ALA A 14 -6.25 3.57 -2.43
C ALA A 14 -7.00 2.34 -2.97
N SER A 15 -8.29 2.50 -3.29
CA SER A 15 -9.16 1.41 -3.76
C SER A 15 -9.73 1.67 -5.14
N LEU A 16 -9.84 0.61 -5.96
CA LEU A 16 -10.48 0.66 -7.27
C LEU A 16 -11.04 -0.71 -7.66
N ASP A 17 -12.37 -0.81 -7.81
CA ASP A 17 -13.09 -1.98 -8.35
C ASP A 17 -12.66 -3.32 -7.71
N THR A 18 -12.57 -3.39 -6.38
CA THR A 18 -12.08 -4.55 -5.63
C THR A 18 -12.84 -4.75 -4.32
N VAL A 19 -14.17 -4.61 -4.34
CA VAL A 19 -15.03 -4.56 -3.15
C VAL A 19 -14.72 -5.65 -2.10
N GLU A 20 -14.65 -6.94 -2.48
CA GLU A 20 -14.50 -8.02 -1.52
C GLU A 20 -13.10 -8.05 -0.89
N VAL A 21 -12.04 -7.79 -1.67
CA VAL A 21 -10.68 -7.80 -1.11
C VAL A 21 -10.40 -6.54 -0.33
N THR A 22 -10.95 -5.40 -0.73
CA THR A 22 -10.87 -4.14 0.03
C THR A 22 -11.55 -4.29 1.39
N GLU A 23 -12.74 -4.90 1.46
CA GLU A 23 -13.39 -5.21 2.74
C GLU A 23 -12.53 -6.14 3.60
N LEU A 24 -11.97 -7.20 3.02
CA LEU A 24 -11.07 -8.12 3.74
C LEU A 24 -9.84 -7.40 4.25
N CYS A 25 -9.23 -6.53 3.43
CA CYS A 25 -8.09 -5.70 3.81
C CYS A 25 -8.44 -4.83 5.02
N ILE A 26 -9.50 -4.02 4.96
CA ILE A 26 -9.91 -3.11 6.04
C ILE A 26 -10.14 -3.87 7.35
N ARG A 27 -10.83 -5.01 7.31
CA ARG A 27 -11.11 -5.82 8.50
C ARG A 27 -9.84 -6.39 9.12
N THR A 28 -9.00 -7.02 8.31
CA THR A 28 -7.79 -7.69 8.81
C THR A 28 -6.70 -6.69 9.20
N LEU A 29 -6.60 -5.57 8.49
CA LEU A 29 -5.69 -4.49 8.82
C LEU A 29 -5.95 -3.97 10.24
N ARG A 30 -7.20 -3.68 10.57
CA ARG A 30 -7.58 -3.20 11.90
C ARG A 30 -7.46 -4.27 12.98
N GLU A 31 -7.92 -5.49 12.70
CA GLU A 31 -7.89 -6.62 13.63
C GLU A 31 -6.47 -6.93 14.10
N PHE A 32 -5.50 -6.88 13.18
CA PHE A 32 -4.15 -7.36 13.43
C PHE A 32 -3.10 -6.25 13.57
N ALA A 33 -3.49 -4.97 13.62
CA ALA A 33 -2.52 -3.87 13.72
C ALA A 33 -1.65 -3.91 14.99
N GLY A 34 -2.21 -4.31 16.11
CA GLY A 34 -1.53 -4.33 17.41
C GLY A 34 -1.43 -2.96 18.09
N VAL A 35 -1.84 -1.90 17.42
CA VAL A 35 -1.87 -0.51 17.91
C VAL A 35 -3.10 0.21 17.36
N PRO A 36 -3.57 1.30 18.03
CA PRO A 36 -4.63 2.16 17.51
C PRO A 36 -4.18 2.85 16.19
N ILE A 37 -5.10 2.95 15.25
CA ILE A 37 -4.86 3.57 13.94
C ILE A 37 -5.99 4.52 13.54
N SER A 38 -5.63 5.57 12.79
CA SER A 38 -6.54 6.33 11.94
C SER A 38 -6.49 5.75 10.53
N LEU A 39 -7.61 5.27 10.00
CA LEU A 39 -7.66 4.70 8.66
C LEU A 39 -8.30 5.68 7.68
N LYS A 40 -7.60 6.00 6.60
CA LYS A 40 -8.10 6.79 5.47
C LYS A 40 -8.19 5.91 4.23
N VAL A 41 -9.27 6.03 3.48
CA VAL A 41 -9.44 5.31 2.22
C VAL A 41 -9.80 6.29 1.12
N GLY A 42 -9.05 6.24 0.01
CA GLY A 42 -9.31 6.98 -1.20
C GLY A 42 -9.91 6.05 -2.27
N ASP A 43 -11.11 6.37 -2.75
CA ASP A 43 -11.72 5.64 -3.86
C ASP A 43 -11.34 6.30 -5.20
N CYS A 44 -10.75 5.49 -6.09
CA CYS A 44 -10.27 5.92 -7.40
C CYS A 44 -11.37 5.97 -8.49
N GLY A 45 -12.65 5.99 -8.09
CA GLY A 45 -13.79 5.98 -9.01
C GLY A 45 -14.32 4.57 -9.27
N SER A 46 -14.47 3.76 -8.23
CA SER A 46 -15.01 2.39 -8.31
C SER A 46 -16.48 2.35 -8.76
N THR A 47 -16.84 1.28 -9.47
CA THR A 47 -18.19 1.02 -10.01
C THR A 47 -18.77 -0.33 -9.58
N ASP A 48 -18.04 -1.12 -8.80
CA ASP A 48 -18.36 -2.50 -8.42
C ASP A 48 -19.06 -2.66 -7.06
N GLY A 49 -19.57 -1.58 -6.45
CA GLY A 49 -20.13 -1.58 -5.10
C GLY A 49 -19.12 -1.24 -3.99
N SER A 50 -17.84 -0.99 -4.33
CA SER A 50 -16.82 -0.56 -3.37
C SER A 50 -17.22 0.71 -2.65
N GLN A 51 -17.79 1.70 -3.34
CA GLN A 51 -18.16 2.98 -2.74
C GLN A 51 -19.26 2.84 -1.68
N GLU A 52 -20.28 1.99 -1.93
CA GLU A 52 -21.35 1.72 -0.97
C GLU A 52 -20.79 1.06 0.30
N MET A 53 -19.93 0.07 0.13
CA MET A 53 -19.26 -0.63 1.24
C MET A 53 -18.39 0.35 2.05
N LEU A 54 -17.60 1.19 1.37
CA LEU A 54 -16.72 2.17 2.03
C LEU A 54 -17.51 3.25 2.77
N ARG A 55 -18.63 3.75 2.20
CA ARG A 55 -19.53 4.68 2.90
C ARG A 55 -20.13 4.07 4.17
N ALA A 56 -20.52 2.79 4.13
CA ALA A 56 -21.01 2.09 5.31
C ALA A 56 -19.95 2.01 6.43
N PHE A 57 -18.70 1.73 6.07
CA PHE A 57 -17.60 1.75 7.04
C PHE A 57 -17.31 3.16 7.58
N ALA A 58 -17.37 4.19 6.74
CA ALA A 58 -17.18 5.57 7.18
C ALA A 58 -18.28 6.02 8.14
N THR A 59 -19.55 5.70 7.83
CA THR A 59 -20.70 6.01 8.70
C THR A 59 -20.59 5.33 10.06
N SER A 60 -20.03 4.14 10.12
CA SER A 60 -19.78 3.42 11.39
C SER A 60 -18.47 3.81 12.09
N GLY A 61 -17.77 4.84 11.61
CA GLY A 61 -16.55 5.35 12.24
C GLY A 61 -15.30 4.47 12.07
N TRP A 62 -15.33 3.51 11.14
CA TRP A 62 -14.18 2.64 10.91
C TRP A 62 -13.04 3.30 10.15
N LEU A 63 -13.38 4.25 9.29
CA LEU A 63 -12.44 4.96 8.43
C LEU A 63 -12.96 6.35 8.06
N SER A 64 -12.09 7.20 7.55
CA SER A 64 -12.47 8.37 6.77
C SER A 64 -12.36 8.04 5.29
N LEU A 65 -13.42 8.38 4.52
CA LEU A 65 -13.52 8.12 3.09
C LEU A 65 -13.34 9.40 2.31
N GLU A 66 -12.45 9.36 1.32
CA GLU A 66 -12.29 10.39 0.30
C GLU A 66 -12.66 9.80 -1.06
N VAL A 67 -13.57 10.45 -1.79
CA VAL A 67 -13.97 10.02 -3.14
C VAL A 67 -13.54 11.08 -4.14
N ALA A 68 -12.70 10.69 -5.10
CA ALA A 68 -12.27 11.60 -6.15
C ALA A 68 -13.31 11.63 -7.30
N MET A 69 -13.98 12.77 -7.47
CA MET A 69 -14.79 13.03 -8.66
C MET A 69 -13.91 13.01 -9.91
N GLY A 70 -14.28 12.16 -10.88
CA GLY A 70 -13.49 12.00 -12.11
C GLY A 70 -12.32 10.99 -12.04
N GLY A 71 -12.16 10.33 -10.90
CA GLY A 71 -11.10 9.34 -10.68
C GLY A 71 -9.75 9.99 -10.38
N ARG A 72 -9.07 9.50 -9.36
CA ARG A 72 -7.70 9.87 -9.01
C ARG A 72 -6.82 8.64 -9.13
N ARG A 73 -5.61 8.79 -9.69
CA ARG A 73 -4.66 7.68 -9.80
C ARG A 73 -4.03 7.37 -8.45
N HIS A 74 -3.61 6.13 -8.27
CA HIS A 74 -2.98 5.65 -7.05
C HIS A 74 -1.85 6.54 -6.52
N PRO A 75 -0.82 6.93 -7.30
CA PRO A 75 0.27 7.77 -6.79
C PRO A 75 -0.18 9.18 -6.37
N GLU A 76 -1.22 9.72 -7.01
CA GLU A 76 -1.77 11.03 -6.65
C GLU A 76 -2.45 11.02 -5.27
N TRP A 77 -3.01 9.86 -4.85
CA TRP A 77 -3.48 9.66 -3.50
C TRP A 77 -2.32 9.62 -2.50
N LEU A 78 -1.22 8.93 -2.83
CA LEU A 78 -0.05 8.84 -1.95
C LEU A 78 0.55 10.23 -1.69
N ASP A 79 0.72 11.05 -2.73
CA ASP A 79 1.24 12.42 -2.62
C ASP A 79 0.32 13.29 -1.77
N GLN A 80 -1.00 13.26 -2.01
CA GLN A 80 -1.97 14.02 -1.21
C GLN A 80 -1.91 13.66 0.27
N TRP A 81 -1.83 12.36 0.59
CA TRP A 81 -1.78 11.92 1.99
C TRP A 81 -0.44 12.23 2.64
N LEU A 82 0.67 12.19 1.88
CA LEU A 82 1.96 12.64 2.38
C LEU A 82 1.91 14.10 2.82
N GLU A 83 1.31 14.97 2.01
CA GLU A 83 1.16 16.40 2.29
C GLU A 83 0.20 16.67 3.47
N SER A 84 -0.95 16.00 3.50
CA SER A 84 -2.06 16.27 4.43
C SER A 84 -1.99 15.50 5.75
N CYS A 85 -1.11 14.50 5.90
CA CYS A 85 -0.99 13.70 7.11
C CYS A 85 -0.44 14.53 8.26
N THR A 86 -1.07 14.49 9.42
CA THR A 86 -0.65 15.23 10.62
C THR A 86 -0.04 14.33 11.70
N THR A 87 -0.12 13.01 11.53
CA THR A 87 0.49 12.07 12.46
C THR A 87 1.97 11.87 12.15
N ARG A 88 2.75 11.43 13.13
CA ARG A 88 4.16 11.12 12.94
C ARG A 88 4.37 10.01 11.92
N PHE A 89 3.61 8.92 12.06
CA PHE A 89 3.76 7.79 11.15
C PHE A 89 2.63 7.75 10.12
N LEU A 90 3.01 7.64 8.86
CA LEU A 90 2.13 7.43 7.72
C LEU A 90 2.42 6.06 7.11
N VAL A 91 1.39 5.25 6.96
CA VAL A 91 1.50 3.92 6.34
C VAL A 91 0.67 3.89 5.07
N PHE A 92 1.26 3.48 3.98
CA PHE A 92 0.57 3.12 2.75
C PHE A 92 0.36 1.61 2.69
N SER A 93 -0.85 1.19 2.35
CA SER A 93 -1.17 -0.20 2.05
C SER A 93 -2.03 -0.26 0.79
N ASP A 94 -1.82 -1.28 -0.05
CA ASP A 94 -2.76 -1.56 -1.14
C ASP A 94 -4.05 -2.17 -0.58
N SER A 95 -5.16 -1.90 -1.24
CA SER A 95 -6.48 -2.41 -0.84
C SER A 95 -6.67 -3.92 -1.07
N ASP A 96 -5.73 -4.58 -1.74
CA ASP A 96 -5.74 -6.02 -1.99
C ASP A 96 -4.72 -6.82 -1.15
N VAL A 97 -4.38 -6.28 0.02
CA VAL A 97 -3.59 -6.95 1.06
C VAL A 97 -4.49 -7.54 2.14
N GLU A 98 -4.30 -8.80 2.48
CA GLU A 98 -4.86 -9.46 3.67
C GLU A 98 -3.80 -9.54 4.75
N TYR A 99 -4.03 -8.97 5.91
CA TYR A 99 -3.19 -9.17 7.09
C TYR A 99 -3.58 -10.47 7.79
N ARG A 100 -2.60 -11.28 8.23
CA ARG A 100 -2.82 -12.68 8.61
C ARG A 100 -2.29 -13.04 9.99
N ALA A 101 -1.45 -12.19 10.56
CA ALA A 101 -0.90 -12.35 11.89
C ALA A 101 -1.04 -11.06 12.70
N PRO A 102 -1.19 -11.15 14.03
CA PRO A 102 -1.28 -9.99 14.91
C PRO A 102 0.01 -9.17 14.89
N ASN A 103 -0.12 -7.90 15.31
CA ASN A 103 0.99 -6.96 15.52
C ASN A 103 1.75 -6.52 14.27
N TRP A 104 1.21 -6.69 13.06
CA TRP A 104 1.92 -6.32 11.85
C TRP A 104 2.44 -4.86 11.86
N LEU A 105 1.63 -3.92 12.38
CA LEU A 105 2.04 -2.51 12.44
C LEU A 105 2.91 -2.23 13.67
N LYS A 106 2.61 -2.85 14.79
CA LYS A 106 3.45 -2.76 16.00
C LYS A 106 4.89 -3.19 15.70
N ASP A 107 5.06 -4.29 14.99
CA ASP A 107 6.40 -4.79 14.61
C ASP A 107 7.15 -3.80 13.70
N MET A 108 6.46 -3.16 12.74
CA MET A 108 7.06 -2.12 11.90
C MET A 108 7.49 -0.88 12.71
N LEU A 109 6.67 -0.47 13.69
CA LEU A 109 7.01 0.63 14.60
C LEU A 109 8.21 0.30 15.49
N GLU A 110 8.27 -0.92 16.01
CA GLU A 110 9.40 -1.40 16.80
C GLU A 110 10.68 -1.45 15.96
N GLN A 111 10.57 -1.89 14.70
CA GLN A 111 11.68 -1.89 13.76
C GLN A 111 12.18 -0.46 13.47
N ALA A 112 11.28 0.51 13.23
CA ALA A 112 11.66 1.90 13.06
C ALA A 112 12.34 2.46 14.31
N ALA A 113 11.79 2.19 15.49
CA ALA A 113 12.33 2.69 16.76
C ALA A 113 13.71 2.11 17.08
N SER A 114 13.93 0.81 16.84
CA SER A 114 15.18 0.12 17.16
C SER A 114 16.32 0.49 16.20
N THR A 115 16.00 0.81 14.94
CA THR A 115 16.99 1.10 13.90
C THR A 115 17.16 2.59 13.60
N GLY A 116 16.22 3.45 14.06
CA GLY A 116 16.16 4.84 13.67
C GLY A 116 15.74 5.08 12.22
N ALA A 117 15.06 4.08 11.59
CA ALA A 117 14.69 4.17 10.18
C ALA A 117 13.59 5.21 9.93
N ALA A 118 13.81 6.07 8.94
CA ALA A 118 12.82 7.00 8.42
C ALA A 118 11.79 6.34 7.51
N LEU A 119 12.13 5.17 6.95
CA LEU A 119 11.27 4.39 6.08
C LEU A 119 11.39 2.91 6.42
N VAL A 120 10.26 2.23 6.63
CA VAL A 120 10.18 0.78 6.81
C VAL A 120 9.25 0.21 5.76
N CYS A 121 9.69 -0.81 5.02
CA CYS A 121 8.84 -1.48 4.02
C CYS A 121 8.67 -2.97 4.32
N GLY A 122 7.52 -3.51 3.92
CA GLY A 122 7.27 -4.95 4.05
C GLY A 122 8.18 -5.79 3.16
N ARG A 123 8.55 -5.26 1.99
CA ARG A 123 9.44 -5.91 1.02
C ARG A 123 10.03 -4.89 0.05
N MET A 124 11.27 -5.15 -0.36
CA MET A 124 11.91 -4.44 -1.49
C MET A 124 11.70 -5.18 -2.81
N GLN A 125 11.65 -4.42 -3.89
CA GLN A 125 11.74 -4.93 -5.26
C GLN A 125 13.09 -4.54 -5.85
N TYR A 126 13.82 -5.57 -6.31
CA TYR A 126 15.09 -5.45 -7.01
C TYR A 126 14.86 -5.87 -8.48
N PRO A 127 14.39 -4.95 -9.33
CA PRO A 127 14.13 -5.28 -10.72
C PRO A 127 15.46 -5.58 -11.45
N PRO A 128 15.41 -6.34 -12.58
CA PRO A 128 16.60 -6.56 -13.39
C PRO A 128 17.13 -5.21 -13.93
N GLU A 129 18.45 -5.08 -14.00
CA GLU A 129 19.09 -3.87 -14.55
C GLU A 129 18.70 -3.60 -16.00
N THR A 130 18.32 -4.65 -16.72
CA THR A 130 17.90 -4.57 -18.11
C THR A 130 16.42 -4.89 -18.25
N PHE A 131 15.62 -3.90 -18.61
CA PHE A 131 14.19 -4.07 -18.88
C PHE A 131 13.85 -3.67 -20.30
N VAL A 132 13.13 -4.55 -21.00
CA VAL A 132 12.55 -4.26 -22.31
C VAL A 132 11.04 -4.28 -22.20
N HIS A 133 10.40 -3.15 -22.49
CA HIS A 133 8.94 -3.03 -22.37
C HIS A 133 8.25 -3.94 -23.40
N PRO A 134 7.38 -4.87 -22.99
CA PRO A 134 6.91 -5.95 -23.86
C PRO A 134 6.05 -5.49 -25.04
N LYS A 135 5.44 -4.31 -24.95
CA LYS A 135 4.59 -3.78 -26.04
C LYS A 135 5.32 -2.81 -26.95
N THR A 136 6.23 -2.00 -26.43
CA THR A 136 6.88 -0.91 -27.17
C THR A 136 8.32 -1.22 -27.56
N GLY A 137 8.93 -2.27 -26.98
CA GLY A 137 10.35 -2.57 -27.15
C GLY A 137 11.28 -1.56 -26.47
N ALA A 138 10.77 -0.56 -25.77
CA ALA A 138 11.59 0.45 -25.10
C ALA A 138 12.52 -0.20 -24.08
N ARG A 139 13.81 0.14 -24.13
CA ARG A 139 14.86 -0.37 -23.25
C ARG A 139 15.11 0.64 -22.15
N ARG A 140 15.20 0.19 -20.89
CA ARG A 140 15.46 1.04 -19.73
C ARG A 140 15.95 0.23 -18.54
N ARG A 141 16.67 0.87 -17.62
CA ARG A 141 16.88 0.34 -16.27
C ARG A 141 15.67 0.67 -15.41
N LEU A 142 15.19 -0.27 -14.60
CA LEU A 142 14.19 0.01 -13.59
C LEU A 142 14.87 0.32 -12.25
N ALA A 143 14.48 1.39 -11.60
CA ALA A 143 14.97 1.70 -10.26
C ALA A 143 14.43 0.71 -9.22
N GLN A 144 15.26 0.34 -8.25
CA GLN A 144 14.80 -0.42 -7.09
C GLN A 144 13.81 0.41 -6.26
N ARG A 145 12.89 -0.26 -5.55
CA ARG A 145 11.88 0.42 -4.77
C ARG A 145 11.35 -0.44 -3.62
N PRO A 146 10.87 0.18 -2.55
CA PRO A 146 9.98 -0.51 -1.63
C PRO A 146 8.68 -0.88 -2.35
N THR A 147 8.09 -1.97 -1.95
CA THR A 147 6.76 -2.33 -2.45
C THR A 147 5.73 -1.35 -1.90
N PRO A 148 4.95 -0.65 -2.75
CA PRO A 148 4.01 0.37 -2.28
C PRO A 148 2.82 -0.22 -1.52
N TRP A 149 2.59 -1.53 -1.60
CA TRP A 149 1.50 -2.20 -0.89
C TRP A 149 1.71 -2.36 0.62
N LEU A 150 2.90 -2.07 1.14
CA LEU A 150 3.13 -1.93 2.58
C LEU A 150 4.40 -1.12 2.84
N LEU A 151 4.22 0.16 3.11
CA LEU A 151 5.29 1.13 3.29
C LEU A 151 4.93 2.06 4.46
N MET A 152 5.80 2.16 5.46
CA MET A 152 5.68 3.08 6.59
C MET A 152 6.73 4.17 6.53
N LEU A 153 6.32 5.40 6.79
CA LEU A 153 7.13 6.61 6.78
C LEU A 153 7.11 7.28 8.17
N ASP A 154 8.27 7.64 8.69
CA ASP A 154 8.41 8.53 9.86
C ASP A 154 8.49 9.97 9.35
N LEU A 155 7.36 10.68 9.38
CA LEU A 155 7.24 12.03 8.83
C LEU A 155 8.04 13.07 9.59
N ASP A 156 8.38 12.84 10.85
CA ASP A 156 9.25 13.74 11.62
C ASP A 156 10.68 13.76 11.06
N GLN A 157 11.12 12.67 10.44
CA GLN A 157 12.44 12.60 9.79
C GLN A 157 12.40 13.01 8.31
N LEU A 158 11.26 12.81 7.61
CA LEU A 158 11.19 12.98 6.16
C LEU A 158 10.77 14.40 5.73
N ARG A 159 9.92 15.08 6.52
CA ARG A 159 9.43 16.42 6.18
C ARG A 159 10.56 17.45 6.11
N GLY A 160 10.54 18.22 5.02
CA GLY A 160 11.58 19.23 4.77
C GLY A 160 12.93 18.66 4.31
N VAL A 161 13.10 17.32 4.32
CA VAL A 161 14.32 16.64 3.87
C VAL A 161 14.09 16.00 2.50
N VAL A 162 12.97 15.30 2.33
CA VAL A 162 12.61 14.62 1.09
C VAL A 162 11.46 15.38 0.42
N ASN A 163 11.75 15.92 -0.77
CA ASN A 163 10.77 16.63 -1.60
C ASN A 163 10.69 15.93 -2.97
N GLU A 164 10.03 14.77 -3.01
CA GLU A 164 9.87 13.97 -4.22
C GLU A 164 8.47 13.36 -4.24
N SER A 165 7.92 13.13 -5.45
CA SER A 165 6.62 12.52 -5.67
C SER A 165 6.70 10.99 -5.68
N PHE A 166 5.56 10.34 -5.34
CA PHE A 166 5.37 8.89 -5.55
C PHE A 166 5.06 8.53 -7.00
N ALA A 167 4.86 9.52 -7.87
CA ALA A 167 4.47 9.30 -9.25
C ALA A 167 5.55 8.58 -10.07
N TYR A 168 5.09 7.87 -11.10
CA TYR A 168 5.97 7.33 -12.12
C TYR A 168 6.70 8.45 -12.87
N LYS A 169 8.01 8.29 -13.09
CA LYS A 169 8.80 9.16 -13.97
C LYS A 169 9.91 8.40 -14.68
N ASP A 170 10.34 8.91 -15.83
CA ASP A 170 11.57 8.50 -16.52
C ASP A 170 12.61 9.62 -16.41
N GLU A 171 13.87 9.26 -16.19
CA GLU A 171 15.01 10.18 -16.21
C GLU A 171 16.04 9.70 -17.25
N GLU A 172 16.65 10.66 -17.96
CA GLU A 172 17.78 10.36 -18.86
C GLU A 172 18.99 10.01 -18.01
N ASP A 173 19.63 8.89 -18.33
CA ASP A 173 20.87 8.41 -17.71
C ASP A 173 21.68 7.67 -18.78
N PRO A 174 22.70 8.33 -19.39
CA PRO A 174 23.49 7.73 -20.47
C PRO A 174 24.17 6.40 -20.09
N ASP A 175 24.45 6.20 -18.80
CA ASP A 175 25.11 4.99 -18.30
C ASP A 175 24.11 3.85 -18.03
N ALA A 176 22.81 4.15 -18.04
CA ALA A 176 21.77 3.13 -17.83
C ALA A 176 21.48 2.36 -19.14
N PHE A 177 21.02 1.12 -18.99
CA PHE A 177 20.54 0.32 -20.11
C PHE A 177 19.44 1.05 -20.90
N GLY A 178 19.72 1.35 -22.15
CA GLY A 178 18.83 2.12 -23.03
C GLY A 178 18.82 3.62 -22.79
N GLY A 179 19.80 4.16 -22.04
CA GLY A 179 19.95 5.60 -21.79
C GLY A 179 18.90 6.20 -20.86
N LYS A 180 18.16 5.36 -20.11
CA LYS A 180 17.05 5.82 -19.24
C LYS A 180 16.91 4.98 -17.99
N VAL A 181 16.53 5.64 -16.89
CA VAL A 181 16.04 5.01 -15.67
C VAL A 181 14.55 5.29 -15.50
N ALA A 182 13.77 4.23 -15.33
CA ALA A 182 12.34 4.34 -15.01
C ALA A 182 12.12 4.15 -13.50
N TYR A 183 11.47 5.11 -12.92
CA TYR A 183 11.03 5.11 -11.52
C TYR A 183 9.53 4.77 -11.50
N ASP A 184 9.19 3.56 -11.13
CA ASP A 184 7.80 3.17 -10.89
C ASP A 184 7.31 3.76 -9.54
N VAL A 185 6.04 3.63 -9.22
CA VAL A 185 5.42 4.18 -8.00
C VAL A 185 6.30 3.94 -6.77
N ALA A 186 6.58 4.99 -6.02
CA ALA A 186 7.46 5.05 -4.85
C ALA A 186 8.98 4.95 -5.13
N ALA A 187 9.42 4.61 -6.34
CA ALA A 187 10.85 4.43 -6.62
C ALA A 187 11.64 5.75 -6.54
N ALA A 188 11.10 6.84 -7.10
CA ALA A 188 11.75 8.14 -7.05
C ALA A 188 11.82 8.70 -5.62
N TYR A 189 10.70 8.58 -4.88
CA TYR A 189 10.66 8.97 -3.48
C TYR A 189 11.70 8.19 -2.65
N PHE A 190 11.78 6.87 -2.84
CA PHE A 190 12.78 6.04 -2.18
C PHE A 190 14.22 6.44 -2.54
N ALA A 191 14.50 6.70 -3.82
CA ALA A 191 15.82 7.17 -4.24
C ALA A 191 16.20 8.50 -3.57
N ALA A 192 15.23 9.41 -3.37
CA ALA A 192 15.45 10.65 -2.64
C ALA A 192 15.72 10.41 -1.15
N VAL A 193 15.04 9.47 -0.51
CA VAL A 193 15.32 9.05 0.88
C VAL A 193 16.76 8.55 1.00
N VAL A 194 17.18 7.66 0.12
CA VAL A 194 18.57 7.13 0.10
C VAL A 194 19.61 8.23 -0.14
N LYS A 195 19.34 9.11 -1.11
CA LYS A 195 20.23 10.25 -1.43
C LYS A 195 20.38 11.23 -0.28
N SER A 196 19.35 11.39 0.54
CA SER A 196 19.38 12.25 1.73
C SER A 196 20.13 11.63 2.91
N GLY A 197 20.67 10.42 2.77
CA GLY A 197 21.37 9.70 3.84
C GLY A 197 20.47 9.19 4.96
N LEU A 198 19.15 9.22 4.77
CA LEU A 198 18.19 8.72 5.75
C LEU A 198 18.20 7.20 5.77
N HIS A 199 18.08 6.65 6.98
CA HIS A 199 18.05 5.20 7.16
C HIS A 199 16.71 4.61 6.75
N TRP A 200 16.73 3.45 6.10
CA TRP A 200 15.55 2.67 5.73
C TRP A 200 15.76 1.19 6.01
N VAL A 201 14.67 0.45 6.21
CA VAL A 201 14.72 -0.97 6.56
C VAL A 201 13.63 -1.75 5.82
N GLU A 202 13.98 -2.93 5.32
CA GLU A 202 13.05 -3.97 4.90
C GLU A 202 12.74 -4.89 6.09
N MET A 203 11.48 -5.24 6.28
CA MET A 203 11.09 -6.22 7.29
C MET A 203 11.70 -7.60 6.97
N PRO A 204 12.09 -8.37 7.98
CA PRO A 204 12.75 -9.65 7.74
C PRO A 204 11.86 -10.62 6.96
N PRO A 205 12.44 -11.56 6.19
CA PRO A 205 11.69 -12.46 5.30
C PRO A 205 10.59 -13.27 5.99
N GLU A 206 10.80 -13.73 7.22
CA GLU A 206 9.82 -14.46 8.02
C GLU A 206 8.59 -13.61 8.35
N TRP A 207 8.78 -12.30 8.53
CA TRP A 207 7.68 -11.37 8.79
C TRP A 207 6.75 -11.23 7.58
N GLN A 208 7.20 -11.51 6.35
CA GLN A 208 6.37 -11.47 5.15
C GLN A 208 5.19 -12.45 5.20
N SER A 209 5.20 -13.42 6.11
CA SER A 209 4.06 -14.31 6.38
C SER A 209 2.88 -13.59 7.06
N HIS A 210 3.11 -12.39 7.65
CA HIS A 210 2.09 -11.59 8.32
C HIS A 210 1.05 -11.00 7.37
N TYR A 211 1.33 -10.97 6.08
CA TYR A 211 0.39 -10.50 5.09
C TYR A 211 0.40 -11.33 3.81
N ARG A 212 -0.64 -11.19 3.02
CA ARG A 212 -0.76 -11.74 1.68
C ARG A 212 -1.25 -10.67 0.73
N HIS A 213 -0.44 -10.32 -0.26
CA HIS A 213 -0.84 -9.44 -1.36
C HIS A 213 -1.48 -10.27 -2.48
N TYR A 214 -2.72 -9.99 -2.83
CA TYR A 214 -3.44 -10.73 -3.86
C TYR A 214 -3.09 -10.27 -5.28
N GLY A 215 -2.72 -9.03 -5.48
CA GLY A 215 -2.23 -8.44 -6.72
C GLY A 215 -3.03 -8.73 -7.98
N GLY A 216 -3.41 -7.67 -8.68
CA GLY A 216 -4.04 -7.78 -10.00
C GLY A 216 -5.52 -8.17 -10.01
N LEU A 217 -6.25 -8.06 -8.90
CA LEU A 217 -7.70 -8.32 -8.86
C LEU A 217 -8.50 -7.26 -9.64
N THR A 218 -8.00 -6.04 -9.75
CA THR A 218 -8.55 -4.98 -10.62
C THR A 218 -8.67 -5.38 -12.09
N TRP A 219 -7.89 -6.38 -12.53
CA TRP A 219 -7.94 -6.92 -13.89
C TRP A 219 -9.11 -7.88 -14.14
N LEU A 220 -9.94 -8.18 -13.15
CA LEU A 220 -11.18 -8.96 -13.34
C LEU A 220 -12.36 -8.11 -13.77
N GLY A 221 -12.35 -6.81 -13.49
CA GLY A 221 -13.38 -5.83 -13.87
C GLY A 221 -13.18 -5.24 -15.27
N ALA A 222 -13.74 -4.06 -15.50
CA ALA A 222 -13.73 -3.34 -16.77
C ALA A 222 -12.32 -3.05 -17.34
N ARG A 223 -11.27 -3.07 -16.49
CA ARG A 223 -9.87 -2.94 -16.92
C ARG A 223 -9.26 -4.26 -17.43
N GLY A 224 -10.02 -5.36 -17.41
CA GLY A 224 -9.54 -6.70 -17.79
C GLY A 224 -9.65 -7.02 -19.27
N GLU A 225 -10.02 -6.07 -20.13
CA GLU A 225 -10.03 -6.27 -21.57
C GLU A 225 -8.63 -6.63 -22.08
N GLY A 226 -8.53 -7.75 -22.82
CA GLY A 226 -7.26 -8.25 -23.33
C GLY A 226 -6.42 -9.12 -22.38
N VAL A 227 -6.92 -9.43 -21.18
CA VAL A 227 -6.25 -10.36 -20.26
C VAL A 227 -6.49 -11.80 -20.71
N GLY A 228 -5.40 -12.54 -21.03
CA GLY A 228 -5.44 -13.92 -21.48
C GLY A 228 -6.10 -14.88 -20.47
N LEU A 229 -6.76 -15.93 -20.93
CA LEU A 229 -7.54 -16.90 -20.15
C LEU A 229 -6.78 -17.47 -18.92
N LYS A 230 -5.50 -17.80 -19.08
CA LYS A 230 -4.65 -18.35 -18.00
C LYS A 230 -4.46 -17.34 -16.86
N LYS A 231 -4.35 -16.05 -17.16
CA LYS A 231 -4.23 -15.00 -16.15
C LYS A 231 -5.57 -14.77 -15.46
N ARG A 232 -6.66 -14.78 -16.23
CA ARG A 232 -8.03 -14.62 -15.73
C ARG A 232 -8.43 -15.75 -14.77
N SER A 233 -8.13 -17.01 -15.10
CA SER A 233 -8.42 -18.16 -14.21
C SER A 233 -7.67 -18.08 -12.89
N LYS A 234 -6.39 -17.65 -12.88
CA LYS A 234 -5.63 -17.42 -11.65
C LYS A 234 -6.27 -16.36 -10.76
N GLN A 235 -6.79 -15.29 -11.35
CA GLN A 235 -7.44 -14.21 -10.60
C GLN A 235 -8.79 -14.65 -10.04
N VAL A 236 -9.57 -15.45 -10.77
CA VAL A 236 -10.81 -16.05 -10.26
C VAL A 236 -10.53 -16.92 -9.03
N LEU A 237 -9.49 -17.76 -9.05
CA LEU A 237 -9.07 -18.56 -7.89
C LEU A 237 -8.66 -17.69 -6.69
N LYS A 238 -7.96 -16.58 -6.94
CA LYS A 238 -7.64 -15.60 -5.88
C LYS A 238 -8.92 -15.02 -5.27
N LEU A 239 -9.87 -14.59 -6.12
CA LEU A 239 -11.14 -14.03 -5.67
C LEU A 239 -11.96 -15.02 -4.86
N LEU A 240 -12.03 -16.30 -5.25
CA LEU A 240 -12.69 -17.36 -4.47
C LEU A 240 -12.04 -17.51 -3.08
N THR A 241 -10.70 -17.43 -3.02
CA THR A 241 -9.98 -17.45 -1.75
C THR A 241 -10.34 -16.23 -0.89
N VAL A 242 -10.36 -15.03 -1.48
CA VAL A 242 -10.78 -13.79 -0.81
C VAL A 242 -12.19 -13.92 -0.25
N LYS A 243 -13.17 -14.36 -1.06
CA LYS A 243 -14.57 -14.56 -0.62
C LYS A 243 -14.68 -15.52 0.56
N ARG A 244 -13.92 -16.63 0.54
CA ARG A 244 -13.87 -17.55 1.68
C ARG A 244 -13.30 -16.89 2.94
N ARG A 245 -12.18 -16.18 2.82
CA ARG A 245 -11.54 -15.48 3.94
C ARG A 245 -12.41 -14.37 4.49
N LEU A 246 -13.07 -13.60 3.62
CA LEU A 246 -14.00 -12.55 4.01
C LEU A 246 -15.20 -13.09 4.81
N ARG A 247 -15.75 -14.27 4.45
CA ARG A 247 -16.80 -14.91 5.26
C ARG A 247 -16.32 -15.20 6.68
N VAL A 248 -15.08 -15.66 6.85
CA VAL A 248 -14.49 -15.89 8.18
C VAL A 248 -14.32 -14.56 8.93
N ALA A 249 -13.79 -13.53 8.28
CA ALA A 249 -13.60 -12.21 8.89
C ALA A 249 -14.94 -11.59 9.36
N ARG A 250 -15.99 -11.69 8.54
CA ARG A 250 -17.35 -11.22 8.89
C ARG A 250 -17.94 -12.02 10.07
N LYS A 251 -17.79 -13.35 10.06
CA LYS A 251 -18.28 -14.23 11.14
C LYS A 251 -17.61 -13.92 12.48
N ASN A 252 -16.31 -13.65 12.45
CA ASN A 252 -15.53 -13.39 13.66
C ASN A 252 -15.54 -11.90 14.05
N HIS A 253 -16.28 -11.05 13.34
CA HIS A 253 -16.35 -9.61 13.55
C HIS A 253 -14.99 -8.90 13.54
N TRP A 254 -14.03 -9.42 12.78
CA TRP A 254 -12.70 -8.84 12.70
C TRP A 254 -12.73 -7.36 12.37
N GLY A 255 -11.96 -6.60 13.14
CA GLY A 255 -11.84 -5.16 13.02
C GLY A 255 -13.06 -4.37 13.51
N ALA A 256 -14.16 -5.02 13.95
CA ALA A 256 -15.30 -4.31 14.50
C ALA A 256 -14.88 -3.57 15.78
N PRO A 257 -15.37 -2.32 16.01
CA PRO A 257 -15.19 -1.66 17.28
C PRO A 257 -15.78 -2.55 18.38
N ALA A 258 -15.07 -2.67 19.51
CA ALA A 258 -15.62 -3.35 20.67
C ALA A 258 -16.98 -2.71 20.99
N THR A 259 -18.04 -3.50 21.01
CA THR A 259 -19.34 -3.04 21.47
C THR A 259 -19.16 -2.64 22.93
N SER A 260 -19.26 -1.33 23.22
CA SER A 260 -19.34 -0.86 24.60
C SER A 260 -20.54 -1.54 25.25
N SER A 261 -20.27 -2.56 26.05
CA SER A 261 -21.23 -3.19 26.94
C SER A 261 -21.59 -2.26 28.10
#